data_333023af344c4123c816c120995d0eaf
#
_entry.id   333023af344c4123c816c120995d0eaf
#
_cell.length_a   1.000
_cell.length_b   1.000
_cell.length_c   1.000
_cell.angle_alpha   90.00
_cell.angle_beta   90.00
_cell.angle_gamma   90.00
#
_symmetry.space_group_name_H-M   'P 1'
#
loop_
_entity.id
_entity.type
_entity.pdbx_description
1 polymer ?
#
loop_
_entity_poly.entity_id
_entity_poly.type
_entity_poly.pdbx_seq_one_letter_code
_entity_poly.pdbx_strand_id
1 'polypeptide(L)'
;VIHFSLTHWRDIAVTFYGSFMMGLWIFVAYNKFSDFNSNMDAMLRQPLPRPVAIGLAYLIPTSEVIAALLIAIRRTRIVGLALSSLMMLAFTGYVGMALLHVWSDELPCSCGLIIQIGWKPHFILNIYLMLICVWSYILALCLHRRPYHIKIACTIPRFSFRSFEKGKHSHFHRQKK
;
A
#
# COMPACT_ATOMS: atom_id res chain seq x y z
N VAL A 1 -22.96 -14.54 15.31
CA VAL A 1 -21.64 -15.21 15.44
C VAL A 1 -20.72 -14.88 14.26
N ILE A 2 -21.21 -14.92 13.01
CA ILE A 2 -20.41 -14.68 11.79
C ILE A 2 -19.91 -13.23 11.68
N HIS A 3 -20.65 -12.27 12.18
CA HIS A 3 -20.28 -10.85 12.13
C HIS A 3 -19.08 -10.49 13.03
N PHE A 4 -18.91 -11.15 14.14
CA PHE A 4 -17.78 -10.95 15.06
C PHE A 4 -16.47 -11.44 14.43
N SER A 5 -16.49 -12.58 13.74
CA SER A 5 -15.33 -13.16 13.08
C SER A 5 -14.74 -12.26 11.96
N LEU A 6 -15.59 -11.66 11.11
CA LEU A 6 -15.13 -10.81 9.99
C LEU A 6 -14.45 -9.50 10.42
N THR A 7 -14.87 -8.90 11.55
CA THR A 7 -14.21 -7.69 12.08
C THR A 7 -12.84 -8.02 12.63
N HIS A 8 -12.73 -9.14 13.33
CA HIS A 8 -11.46 -9.60 13.91
C HIS A 8 -10.37 -9.84 12.86
N TRP A 9 -10.71 -10.53 11.76
CA TRP A 9 -9.78 -10.74 10.66
C TRP A 9 -9.32 -9.43 9.99
N ARG A 10 -10.21 -8.46 9.83
CA ARG A 10 -9.86 -7.14 9.29
C ARG A 10 -8.89 -6.38 10.21
N ASP A 11 -9.12 -6.39 11.50
CA ASP A 11 -8.22 -5.78 12.48
C ASP A 11 -6.84 -6.42 12.47
N ILE A 12 -6.77 -7.75 12.38
CA ILE A 12 -5.51 -8.49 12.24
C ILE A 12 -4.80 -8.10 10.95
N ALA A 13 -5.52 -8.08 9.82
CA ALA A 13 -4.95 -7.72 8.52
C ALA A 13 -4.38 -6.29 8.53
N VAL A 14 -5.15 -5.29 9.02
CA VAL A 14 -4.67 -3.90 9.11
C VAL A 14 -3.45 -3.79 10.03
N THR A 15 -3.44 -4.54 11.14
CA THR A 15 -2.30 -4.52 12.06
C THR A 15 -1.07 -5.17 11.42
N PHE A 16 -1.23 -6.31 10.76
CA PHE A 16 -0.13 -7.03 10.10
C PHE A 16 0.50 -6.19 8.97
N TYR A 17 -0.34 -5.72 8.04
CA TYR A 17 0.16 -4.90 6.93
C TYR A 17 0.68 -3.54 7.40
N GLY A 18 0.06 -2.93 8.40
CA GLY A 18 0.56 -1.69 9.00
C GLY A 18 1.93 -1.90 9.64
N SER A 19 2.14 -2.98 10.39
CA SER A 19 3.44 -3.31 10.99
C SER A 19 4.51 -3.59 9.93
N PHE A 20 4.14 -4.28 8.86
CA PHE A 20 5.04 -4.52 7.72
C PHE A 20 5.47 -3.20 7.06
N MET A 21 4.53 -2.31 6.77
CA MET A 21 4.82 -1.00 6.16
C MET A 21 5.63 -0.10 7.09
N MET A 22 5.35 -0.13 8.39
CA MET A 22 6.15 0.58 9.40
C MET A 22 7.60 0.10 9.38
N GLY A 23 7.82 -1.22 9.38
CA GLY A 23 9.17 -1.80 9.29
C GLY A 23 9.90 -1.41 8.00
N LEU A 24 9.19 -1.42 6.86
CA LEU A 24 9.72 -0.98 5.57
C LEU A 24 10.19 0.47 5.62
N TRP A 25 9.35 1.40 6.12
CA TRP A 25 9.70 2.82 6.20
C TRP A 25 10.87 3.08 7.14
N ILE A 26 10.92 2.41 8.30
CA ILE A 26 12.06 2.52 9.22
C ILE A 26 13.33 2.04 8.54
N PHE A 27 13.29 0.90 7.86
CA PHE A 27 14.44 0.33 7.17
C PHE A 27 14.97 1.24 6.08
N VAL A 28 14.08 1.77 5.21
CA VAL A 28 14.47 2.65 4.10
C VAL A 28 14.99 3.98 4.61
N ALA A 29 14.34 4.58 5.61
CA ALA A 29 14.80 5.82 6.24
C ALA A 29 16.17 5.64 6.92
N TYR A 30 16.36 4.54 7.66
CA TYR A 30 17.63 4.22 8.30
C TYR A 30 18.77 4.16 7.28
N ASN A 31 18.58 3.46 6.14
CA ASN A 31 19.61 3.36 5.11
C ASN A 31 19.96 4.75 4.52
N LYS A 32 18.98 5.62 4.29
CA LYS A 32 19.20 6.97 3.77
C LYS A 32 19.90 7.89 4.77
N PHE A 33 19.64 7.74 6.07
CA PHE A 33 20.32 8.51 7.11
C PHE A 33 21.71 7.97 7.41
N SER A 34 21.91 6.64 7.35
CA SER A 34 23.21 6.02 7.63
C SER A 34 24.28 6.40 6.60
N ASP A 35 23.88 6.54 5.32
CA ASP A 35 24.75 7.05 4.26
C ASP A 35 24.10 8.26 3.56
N PHE A 36 24.00 9.34 4.33
CA PHE A 36 23.32 10.55 3.86
C PHE A 36 24.04 11.21 2.67
N ASN A 37 25.37 11.13 2.60
CA ASN A 37 26.13 11.70 1.51
C ASN A 37 25.80 10.98 0.19
N SER A 38 25.75 9.65 0.19
CA SER A 38 25.36 8.87 -0.98
C SER A 38 23.90 9.16 -1.40
N ASN A 39 23.00 9.30 -0.43
CA ASN A 39 21.61 9.69 -0.70
C ASN A 39 21.52 11.08 -1.34
N MET A 40 22.30 12.05 -0.84
CA MET A 40 22.36 13.40 -1.39
C MET A 40 22.90 13.40 -2.82
N ASP A 41 24.02 12.69 -3.06
CA ASP A 41 24.62 12.56 -4.40
C ASP A 41 23.66 11.92 -5.40
N ALA A 42 22.94 10.88 -4.95
CA ALA A 42 21.94 10.22 -5.77
C ALA A 42 20.78 11.15 -6.13
N MET A 43 20.32 12.00 -5.18
CA MET A 43 19.30 13.02 -5.45
C MET A 43 19.78 14.12 -6.40
N LEU A 44 21.05 14.56 -6.28
CA LEU A 44 21.63 15.57 -7.16
C LEU A 44 21.82 15.09 -8.61
N ARG A 45 21.89 13.79 -8.84
CA ARG A 45 21.91 13.18 -10.18
C ARG A 45 20.54 13.06 -10.84
N GLN A 46 19.45 13.36 -10.11
CA GLN A 46 18.11 13.33 -10.68
C GLN A 46 17.89 14.55 -11.60
N PRO A 47 16.99 14.45 -12.60
CA PRO A 47 16.69 15.55 -13.53
C PRO A 47 15.79 16.62 -12.85
N LEU A 48 16.24 17.12 -11.70
CA LEU A 48 15.54 18.08 -10.87
C LEU A 48 16.42 19.32 -10.66
N PRO A 49 15.83 20.51 -10.51
CA PRO A 49 16.57 21.71 -10.07
C PRO A 49 17.29 21.44 -8.75
N ARG A 50 18.55 21.83 -8.65
CA ARG A 50 19.41 21.59 -7.48
C ARG A 50 18.77 21.88 -6.13
N PRO A 51 18.07 23.03 -5.91
CA PRO A 51 17.42 23.30 -4.63
C PRO A 51 16.29 22.30 -4.29
N VAL A 52 15.57 21.82 -5.31
CA VAL A 52 14.52 20.80 -5.16
C VAL A 52 15.14 19.45 -4.78
N ALA A 53 16.21 19.03 -5.47
CA ALA A 53 16.93 17.80 -5.17
C ALA A 53 17.45 17.77 -3.73
N ILE A 54 18.06 18.88 -3.26
CA ILE A 54 18.52 19.04 -1.87
C ILE A 54 17.34 18.94 -0.90
N GLY A 55 16.26 19.68 -1.17
CA GLY A 55 15.06 19.62 -0.31
C GLY A 55 14.48 18.20 -0.21
N LEU A 56 14.38 17.47 -1.31
CA LEU A 56 13.89 16.09 -1.33
C LEU A 56 14.81 15.11 -0.61
N ALA A 57 16.14 15.32 -0.65
CA ALA A 57 17.10 14.47 0.06
C ALA A 57 16.86 14.45 1.59
N TYR A 58 16.32 15.54 2.16
CA TYR A 58 15.91 15.62 3.57
C TYR A 58 14.44 15.25 3.76
N LEU A 59 13.55 15.73 2.89
CA LEU A 59 12.11 15.60 3.04
C LEU A 59 11.67 14.12 2.95
N ILE A 60 12.25 13.36 1.99
CA ILE A 60 11.85 11.98 1.78
C ILE A 60 12.12 11.11 3.02
N PRO A 61 13.38 10.99 3.54
CA PRO A 61 13.62 10.15 4.70
C PRO A 61 12.90 10.65 5.96
N THR A 62 12.71 11.95 6.11
CA THR A 62 11.92 12.50 7.22
C THR A 62 10.46 12.11 7.12
N SER A 63 9.85 12.15 5.93
CA SER A 63 8.46 11.72 5.71
C SER A 63 8.29 10.21 5.93
N GLU A 64 9.29 9.39 5.61
CA GLU A 64 9.32 7.95 5.88
C GLU A 64 9.26 7.66 7.39
N VAL A 65 10.06 8.38 8.19
CA VAL A 65 10.01 8.28 9.66
C VAL A 65 8.65 8.72 10.21
N ILE A 66 8.12 9.86 9.71
CA ILE A 66 6.81 10.36 10.14
C ILE A 66 5.72 9.35 9.80
N ALA A 67 5.73 8.77 8.60
CA ALA A 67 4.77 7.73 8.22
C ALA A 67 4.84 6.52 9.15
N ALA A 68 6.05 6.04 9.47
CA ALA A 68 6.25 4.94 10.39
C ALA A 68 5.70 5.24 11.80
N LEU A 69 5.99 6.42 12.35
CA LEU A 69 5.49 6.86 13.66
C LEU A 69 3.95 6.97 13.68
N LEU A 70 3.36 7.54 12.63
CA LEU A 70 1.90 7.65 12.52
C LEU A 70 1.21 6.28 12.44
N ILE A 71 1.83 5.30 11.77
CA ILE A 71 1.31 3.93 11.72
C ILE A 71 1.42 3.23 13.08
N ALA A 72 2.52 3.46 13.83
CA ALA A 72 2.75 2.86 15.15
C ALA A 72 1.66 3.26 16.15
N ILE A 73 1.20 4.49 16.11
CA ILE A 73 0.20 5.03 17.04
C ILE A 73 -1.20 4.69 16.54
N ARG A 74 -1.97 3.92 17.30
CA ARG A 74 -3.33 3.47 16.91
C ARG A 74 -4.26 4.60 16.49
N ARG A 75 -4.18 5.77 17.15
CA ARG A 75 -5.06 6.92 16.87
C ARG A 75 -4.77 7.57 15.51
N THR A 76 -3.51 7.60 15.10
CA THR A 76 -3.05 8.24 13.86
C THR A 76 -2.79 7.25 12.73
N ARG A 77 -3.00 5.95 12.96
CA ARG A 77 -2.69 4.88 12.00
C ARG A 77 -3.32 5.10 10.62
N ILE A 78 -4.56 5.58 10.57
CA ILE A 78 -5.25 5.86 9.30
C ILE A 78 -4.51 6.94 8.51
N VAL A 79 -4.07 8.00 9.19
CA VAL A 79 -3.30 9.09 8.58
C VAL A 79 -1.94 8.57 8.11
N GLY A 80 -1.28 7.73 8.90
CA GLY A 80 -0.02 7.08 8.52
C GLY A 80 -0.15 6.19 7.28
N LEU A 81 -1.23 5.39 7.20
CA LEU A 81 -1.52 4.56 6.02
C LEU A 81 -1.88 5.41 4.79
N ALA A 82 -2.60 6.52 4.96
CA ALA A 82 -2.89 7.47 3.89
C ALA A 82 -1.59 8.10 3.35
N LEU A 83 -0.73 8.59 4.24
CA LEU A 83 0.57 9.14 3.87
C LEU A 83 1.44 8.11 3.15
N SER A 84 1.50 6.87 3.67
CA SER A 84 2.23 5.77 3.04
C SER A 84 1.71 5.46 1.64
N SER A 85 0.37 5.45 1.45
CA SER A 85 -0.25 5.21 0.15
C SER A 85 0.11 6.32 -0.85
N LEU A 86 0.12 7.58 -0.41
CA LEU A 86 0.51 8.72 -1.23
C LEU A 86 2.00 8.65 -1.61
N MET A 87 2.87 8.35 -0.66
CA MET A 87 4.31 8.19 -0.91
C MET A 87 4.60 7.04 -1.88
N MET A 88 3.95 5.89 -1.70
CA MET A 88 4.10 4.74 -2.61
C MET A 88 3.58 5.07 -4.01
N LEU A 89 2.49 5.83 -4.12
CA LEU A 89 1.98 6.30 -5.42
C LEU A 89 2.99 7.22 -6.11
N ALA A 90 3.57 8.17 -5.38
CA ALA A 90 4.58 9.09 -5.91
C ALA A 90 5.84 8.34 -6.36
N PHE A 91 6.35 7.39 -5.57
CA PHE A 91 7.51 6.56 -5.93
C PHE A 91 7.23 5.66 -7.13
N THR A 92 6.05 5.03 -7.16
CA THR A 92 5.65 4.17 -8.30
C THR A 92 5.53 5.00 -9.57
N GLY A 93 4.93 6.19 -9.48
CA GLY A 93 4.83 7.13 -10.61
C GLY A 93 6.21 7.58 -11.10
N TYR A 94 7.12 7.92 -10.17
CA TYR A 94 8.49 8.31 -10.50
C TYR A 94 9.24 7.18 -11.23
N VAL A 95 9.21 5.96 -10.69
CA VAL A 95 9.86 4.80 -11.31
C VAL A 95 9.22 4.46 -12.66
N GLY A 96 7.89 4.61 -12.77
CA GLY A 96 7.18 4.43 -14.04
C GLY A 96 7.63 5.42 -15.12
N MET A 97 7.78 6.70 -14.78
CA MET A 97 8.30 7.72 -15.72
C MET A 97 9.75 7.44 -16.12
N ALA A 98 10.58 6.95 -15.19
CA ALA A 98 11.94 6.55 -15.48
C ALA A 98 11.97 5.37 -16.47
N LEU A 99 11.09 4.38 -16.32
CA LEU A 99 10.97 3.24 -17.26
C LEU A 99 10.47 3.65 -18.65
N LEU A 100 9.68 4.70 -18.74
CA LEU A 100 9.21 5.27 -20.02
C LEU A 100 10.25 6.16 -20.69
N HIS A 101 11.49 6.24 -20.15
CA HIS A 101 12.58 7.08 -20.65
C HIS A 101 12.18 8.55 -20.84
N VAL A 102 11.28 9.07 -19.97
CA VAL A 102 10.80 10.46 -20.03
C VAL A 102 11.95 11.44 -19.83
N TRP A 103 13.01 10.99 -19.12
CA TRP A 103 14.22 11.77 -18.87
C TRP A 103 15.42 11.15 -19.62
N SER A 104 16.56 10.90 -19.01
CA SER A 104 17.73 10.27 -19.62
C SER A 104 17.85 8.78 -19.31
N ASP A 105 18.52 8.01 -20.17
CA ASP A 105 18.68 6.56 -20.02
C ASP A 105 19.57 6.13 -18.83
N GLU A 106 20.30 7.06 -18.21
CA GLU A 106 21.32 6.78 -17.19
C GLU A 106 20.94 7.30 -15.78
N LEU A 107 19.69 7.19 -15.36
CA LEU A 107 19.29 7.61 -14.03
C LEU A 107 19.71 6.57 -12.97
N PRO A 108 20.45 6.97 -11.92
CA PRO A 108 20.72 6.08 -10.80
C PRO A 108 19.46 5.83 -10.00
N CYS A 109 19.15 4.56 -9.69
CA CYS A 109 18.06 4.23 -8.80
C CYS A 109 18.39 4.64 -7.36
N SER A 110 17.71 5.66 -6.84
CA SER A 110 17.98 6.27 -5.53
C SER A 110 17.04 5.79 -4.43
N CYS A 111 16.42 4.63 -4.60
CA CYS A 111 15.35 4.18 -3.69
C CYS A 111 15.82 3.62 -2.35
N GLY A 112 17.13 3.69 -2.00
CA GLY A 112 17.63 3.30 -0.68
C GLY A 112 17.56 1.80 -0.37
N LEU A 113 17.28 0.95 -1.36
CA LEU A 113 17.38 -0.49 -1.21
C LEU A 113 18.85 -0.89 -1.42
N ILE A 114 19.40 -1.68 -0.49
CA ILE A 114 20.79 -2.21 -0.55
C ILE A 114 21.02 -3.06 -1.80
N ILE A 115 19.94 -3.61 -2.36
CA ILE A 115 20.01 -4.48 -3.53
C ILE A 115 19.82 -3.61 -4.78
N GLN A 116 20.84 -3.55 -5.64
CA GLN A 116 20.74 -2.92 -6.95
C GLN A 116 19.86 -3.78 -7.86
N ILE A 117 18.55 -3.64 -7.69
CA ILE A 117 17.55 -4.30 -8.52
C ILE A 117 17.35 -3.40 -9.76
N GLY A 118 17.35 -4.02 -10.97
CA GLY A 118 17.04 -3.26 -12.20
C GLY A 118 15.67 -2.57 -12.13
N TRP A 119 15.46 -1.55 -12.94
CA TRP A 119 14.24 -0.71 -12.94
C TRP A 119 12.93 -1.49 -13.07
N LYS A 120 12.88 -2.55 -13.91
CA LYS A 120 11.65 -3.35 -14.12
C LYS A 120 11.21 -4.12 -12.87
N PRO A 121 12.05 -4.95 -12.21
CA PRO A 121 11.65 -5.61 -10.96
C PRO A 121 11.35 -4.62 -9.85
N HIS A 122 12.03 -3.47 -9.80
CA HIS A 122 11.76 -2.43 -8.82
C HIS A 122 10.36 -1.82 -9.00
N PHE A 123 9.95 -1.58 -10.24
CA PHE A 123 8.60 -1.09 -10.55
C PHE A 123 7.51 -2.08 -10.13
N ILE A 124 7.70 -3.38 -10.43
CA ILE A 124 6.76 -4.43 -10.03
C ILE A 124 6.63 -4.49 -8.50
N LEU A 125 7.76 -4.43 -7.78
CA LEU A 125 7.77 -4.40 -6.32
C LEU A 125 7.00 -3.18 -5.78
N ASN A 126 7.23 -1.99 -6.34
CA ASN A 126 6.53 -0.77 -5.92
C ASN A 126 5.02 -0.84 -6.17
N ILE A 127 4.57 -1.39 -7.32
CA ILE A 127 3.15 -1.61 -7.57
C ILE A 127 2.56 -2.53 -6.51
N TYR A 128 3.24 -3.64 -6.18
CA TYR A 128 2.76 -4.59 -5.18
C TYR A 128 2.63 -3.95 -3.79
N LEU A 129 3.65 -3.21 -3.36
CA LEU A 129 3.64 -2.46 -2.10
C LEU A 129 2.57 -1.37 -2.07
N MET A 130 2.37 -0.65 -3.17
CA MET A 130 1.31 0.35 -3.32
C MET A 130 -0.07 -0.27 -3.14
N LEU A 131 -0.34 -1.41 -3.80
CA LEU A 131 -1.61 -2.11 -3.66
C LEU A 131 -1.87 -2.56 -2.22
N ILE A 132 -0.85 -3.09 -1.53
CA ILE A 132 -0.93 -3.46 -0.11
C ILE A 132 -1.27 -2.24 0.75
N CYS A 133 -0.61 -1.10 0.54
CA CYS A 133 -0.86 0.14 1.27
C CYS A 133 -2.29 0.63 1.09
N VAL A 134 -2.74 0.75 -0.16
CA VAL A 134 -4.09 1.22 -0.50
C VAL A 134 -5.15 0.28 0.08
N TRP A 135 -4.94 -1.03 -0.04
CA TRP A 135 -5.83 -2.03 0.55
C TRP A 135 -5.93 -1.90 2.08
N SER A 136 -4.78 -1.78 2.76
CA SER A 136 -4.73 -1.59 4.22
C SER A 136 -5.41 -0.30 4.65
N TYR A 137 -5.23 0.78 3.90
CA TYR A 137 -5.88 2.07 4.14
C TYR A 137 -7.41 1.96 4.02
N ILE A 138 -7.92 1.33 2.95
CA ILE A 138 -9.35 1.11 2.74
C ILE A 138 -9.94 0.26 3.86
N LEU A 139 -9.28 -0.83 4.26
CA LEU A 139 -9.70 -1.66 5.38
C LEU A 139 -9.76 -0.87 6.69
N ALA A 140 -8.73 -0.05 6.97
CA ALA A 140 -8.69 0.79 8.17
C ALA A 140 -9.83 1.81 8.19
N LEU A 141 -10.15 2.45 7.06
CA LEU A 141 -11.30 3.35 6.93
C LEU A 141 -12.62 2.63 7.18
N CYS A 142 -12.79 1.42 6.63
CA CYS A 142 -13.99 0.62 6.86
C CYS A 142 -14.18 0.24 8.33
N LEU A 143 -13.10 0.02 9.08
CA LEU A 143 -13.15 -0.24 10.52
C LEU A 143 -13.47 1.01 11.32
N HIS A 144 -12.90 2.15 10.95
CA HIS A 144 -13.08 3.42 11.68
C HIS A 144 -14.48 4.00 11.51
N ARG A 145 -15.12 3.83 10.35
CA ARG A 145 -16.47 4.37 10.05
C ARG A 145 -17.64 3.59 10.67
N ARG A 146 -17.39 2.58 11.51
CA ARG A 146 -18.47 1.95 12.31
C ARG A 146 -18.70 2.75 13.59
N PRO A 147 -19.67 3.65 13.65
CA PRO A 147 -21.03 3.28 14.07
C PRO A 147 -22.21 3.93 13.33
N TYR A 148 -22.11 4.62 12.22
CA TYR A 148 -23.28 5.20 11.55
C TYR A 148 -23.31 5.01 10.02
N HIS A 149 -24.31 4.27 9.52
CA HIS A 149 -24.96 4.38 8.20
C HIS A 149 -24.15 4.42 6.87
N ILE A 150 -23.18 3.55 6.61
CA ILE A 150 -22.84 3.28 5.20
C ILE A 150 -22.65 1.77 4.98
N LYS A 151 -23.76 1.08 4.62
CA LYS A 151 -23.76 -0.34 4.20
C LYS A 151 -23.25 -0.57 2.77
N ILE A 152 -22.88 0.46 2.03
CA ILE A 152 -22.75 0.38 0.55
C ILE A 152 -21.33 0.14 0.05
N ALA A 153 -20.27 0.56 0.73
CA ALA A 153 -18.91 0.52 0.19
C ALA A 153 -18.04 -0.67 0.65
N CYS A 154 -18.47 -1.42 1.66
CA CYS A 154 -17.72 -2.56 2.20
C CYS A 154 -18.35 -3.93 1.89
N THR A 155 -19.33 -3.99 1.01
CA THR A 155 -19.91 -5.26 0.56
C THR A 155 -19.07 -5.76 -0.61
N ILE A 156 -18.10 -6.61 -0.32
CA ILE A 156 -17.51 -7.50 -1.33
C ILE A 156 -18.67 -8.25 -1.97
N PRO A 157 -18.82 -8.25 -3.33
CA PRO A 157 -19.89 -9.02 -3.95
C PRO A 157 -19.80 -10.46 -3.47
N ARG A 158 -20.81 -10.86 -2.69
CA ARG A 158 -20.95 -12.25 -2.24
C ARG A 158 -21.29 -13.06 -3.48
N PHE A 159 -20.32 -13.73 -4.05
CA PHE A 159 -20.57 -14.72 -5.09
C PHE A 159 -21.46 -15.79 -4.47
N SER A 160 -22.76 -15.66 -4.70
CA SER A 160 -23.79 -16.57 -4.18
C SER A 160 -23.74 -17.87 -4.98
N PHE A 161 -23.03 -18.85 -4.46
CA PHE A 161 -22.98 -20.21 -5.00
C PHE A 161 -24.29 -21.01 -4.73
N ARG A 162 -25.39 -20.31 -4.40
CA ARG A 162 -26.66 -20.96 -3.94
C ARG A 162 -27.74 -21.00 -5.04
N SER A 163 -27.41 -21.04 -6.31
CA SER A 163 -28.42 -21.20 -7.38
C SER A 163 -28.38 -22.52 -8.14
N PHE A 164 -27.53 -23.47 -7.73
CA PHE A 164 -27.43 -24.73 -8.50
C PHE A 164 -28.13 -25.95 -7.87
N GLU A 165 -28.74 -25.81 -6.68
CA GLU A 165 -29.28 -26.97 -5.96
C GLU A 165 -30.81 -27.02 -5.84
N LYS A 166 -31.56 -26.09 -6.44
CA LYS A 166 -33.03 -26.12 -6.42
C LYS A 166 -33.72 -26.66 -7.67
N GLY A 167 -32.99 -27.28 -8.62
CA GLY A 167 -33.52 -27.82 -9.88
C GLY A 167 -33.85 -29.31 -9.90
N LYS A 168 -33.67 -30.07 -8.80
CA LYS A 168 -33.77 -31.55 -8.87
C LYS A 168 -34.85 -32.22 -8.05
N HIS A 169 -35.78 -31.53 -7.41
CA HIS A 169 -36.81 -32.17 -6.57
C HIS A 169 -38.25 -31.75 -6.86
N SER A 170 -38.66 -31.54 -8.12
CA SER A 170 -40.10 -31.30 -8.43
C SER A 170 -40.67 -32.12 -9.59
N HIS A 171 -40.15 -33.30 -9.89
CA HIS A 171 -40.73 -34.18 -10.95
C HIS A 171 -40.94 -35.61 -10.51
N PHE A 172 -41.45 -35.86 -9.27
CA PHE A 172 -41.80 -37.24 -8.89
C PHE A 172 -43.02 -37.34 -7.94
N HIS A 173 -44.11 -36.68 -8.23
CA HIS A 173 -45.39 -36.99 -7.58
C HIS A 173 -46.58 -36.47 -8.39
N ARG A 174 -46.88 -37.07 -9.53
CA ARG A 174 -48.24 -37.00 -10.09
C ARG A 174 -48.47 -38.14 -11.11
N GLN A 175 -48.58 -39.38 -10.61
CA GLN A 175 -49.36 -40.44 -11.29
C GLN A 175 -49.75 -41.47 -10.25
N LYS A 176 -50.93 -41.33 -9.65
CA LYS A 176 -51.81 -42.38 -9.18
C LYS A 176 -53.12 -41.75 -8.71
N LYS A 177 -54.07 -41.59 -9.62
CA LYS A 177 -55.47 -41.96 -9.43
C LYS A 177 -56.13 -41.88 -10.81
#